data_ac4cdbb09bf2e7577a65442e4b007729
#
_entry.id   ac4cdbb09bf2e7577a65442e4b007729
#
_cell.length_a   1.000
_cell.length_b   1.000
_cell.length_c   1.000
_cell.angle_alpha   90.00
_cell.angle_beta   90.00
_cell.angle_gamma   90.00
#
_symmetry.space_group_name_H-M   'P 1'
#
loop_
_entity.id
_entity.type
_entity.pdbx_description
1 polymer ?
#
loop_
_entity_poly.entity_id
_entity_poly.type
_entity_poly.pdbx_seq_one_letter_code
_entity_poly.pdbx_strand_id
1 'polypeptide(L)'
;MFSCRERNENVAVEQLTKRIWRWHDDTGATSYLVLGRDRACMIDCGTGRTPVLPRIRAVTNLPVELLLTHAHPDHYGAAHEFDRVWLHREDAARLDETEKAFASFGVPPIPKECLRPFDERSSFDLGDRAIRVIPLPGHTAGSVLFIDDAEKAVFSGDAVGSGDIVLMAIPLVLAMPVYRRALAEAADALEPCGDYTWYTGHYHQAGRPGLPGYHPVTLQTVRDMITLCDGLMAGNIPSVPVSEPLAPGGIARRAAYGKAGIIF
;
A
#
# COMPACT_ATOMS: atom_id res chain seq x y z
N MET A 1 -3.07 30.46 4.05
CA MET A 1 -3.28 30.83 2.63
C MET A 1 -2.03 30.38 1.86
N PHE A 2 -1.94 29.12 1.49
CA PHE A 2 -0.84 28.63 0.65
C PHE A 2 -1.27 28.73 -0.82
N SER A 3 -0.46 29.46 -1.58
CA SER A 3 -0.64 29.80 -2.99
C SER A 3 -0.77 28.51 -3.85
N CYS A 4 -1.91 28.38 -4.52
CA CYS A 4 -2.24 27.30 -5.45
C CYS A 4 -1.69 27.62 -6.87
N ARG A 5 -0.39 27.92 -6.98
CA ARG A 5 0.29 28.07 -8.28
C ARG A 5 1.67 27.44 -8.19
N GLU A 6 1.92 26.48 -9.07
CA GLU A 6 3.14 25.68 -9.31
C GLU A 6 3.12 24.25 -8.75
N ARG A 7 2.17 23.43 -9.20
CA ARG A 7 2.30 21.96 -9.10
C ARG A 7 1.70 21.28 -10.34
N ASN A 8 2.28 21.60 -11.49
CA ASN A 8 2.22 20.75 -12.67
C ASN A 8 3.64 20.21 -12.93
N GLU A 9 4.27 19.67 -11.90
CA GLU A 9 5.44 18.84 -12.12
C GLU A 9 4.92 17.52 -12.67
N ASN A 10 5.29 17.20 -13.90
CA ASN A 10 5.13 15.89 -14.53
C ASN A 10 5.54 14.84 -13.51
N VAL A 11 4.56 14.12 -12.94
CA VAL A 11 4.85 12.95 -12.12
C VAL A 11 5.63 12.00 -13.01
N ALA A 12 6.95 11.97 -12.81
CA ALA A 12 7.85 11.20 -13.65
C ALA A 12 7.55 9.72 -13.48
N VAL A 13 7.32 9.04 -14.60
CA VAL A 13 7.29 7.58 -14.63
C VAL A 13 8.74 7.11 -14.52
N GLU A 14 9.07 6.41 -13.46
CA GLU A 14 10.41 5.91 -13.19
C GLU A 14 10.49 4.41 -13.49
N GLN A 15 11.43 4.01 -14.32
CA GLN A 15 11.71 2.60 -14.55
C GLN A 15 12.65 2.08 -13.45
N LEU A 16 12.16 1.17 -12.60
CA LEU A 16 12.92 0.58 -11.50
C LEU A 16 13.73 -0.64 -11.93
N THR A 17 13.11 -1.49 -12.75
CA THR A 17 13.74 -2.66 -13.39
C THR A 17 13.30 -2.74 -14.85
N LYS A 18 13.73 -3.78 -15.58
CA LYS A 18 13.23 -4.01 -16.95
C LYS A 18 11.72 -4.30 -17.00
N ARG A 19 11.11 -4.64 -15.87
CA ARG A 19 9.73 -5.12 -15.78
C ARG A 19 8.87 -4.32 -14.81
N ILE A 20 9.44 -3.43 -14.00
CA ILE A 20 8.73 -2.65 -12.99
C ILE A 20 8.94 -1.16 -13.23
N TRP A 21 7.83 -0.41 -13.30
CA TRP A 21 7.78 1.05 -13.33
C TRP A 21 7.03 1.56 -12.12
N ARG A 22 7.40 2.75 -11.67
CA ARG A 22 6.80 3.43 -10.54
C ARG A 22 6.39 4.84 -10.91
N TRP A 23 5.32 5.31 -10.33
CA TRP A 23 4.99 6.73 -10.19
C TRP A 23 4.28 6.97 -8.87
N HIS A 24 4.25 8.21 -8.44
CA HIS A 24 3.48 8.66 -7.29
C HIS A 24 2.62 9.85 -7.69
N ASP A 25 1.52 10.07 -6.99
CA ASP A 25 0.68 11.24 -7.20
C ASP A 25 1.10 12.41 -6.30
N ASP A 26 0.31 13.50 -6.32
CA ASP A 26 0.56 14.70 -5.53
C ASP A 26 0.39 14.50 -4.02
N THR A 27 -0.21 13.41 -3.57
CA THR A 27 -0.30 13.00 -2.17
C THR A 27 0.88 12.14 -1.74
N GLY A 28 1.68 11.67 -2.69
CA GLY A 28 2.78 10.74 -2.47
C GLY A 28 2.36 9.26 -2.50
N ALA A 29 1.07 8.96 -2.72
CA ALA A 29 0.62 7.59 -2.94
C ALA A 29 1.30 7.01 -4.18
N THR A 30 1.87 5.83 -4.03
CA THR A 30 2.76 5.21 -5.01
C THR A 30 2.09 4.04 -5.69
N SER A 31 2.24 4.00 -7.01
CA SER A 31 1.67 2.99 -7.88
C SER A 31 2.75 2.29 -8.69
N TYR A 32 2.55 1.02 -9.02
CA TYR A 32 3.54 0.22 -9.74
C TYR A 32 2.93 -0.51 -10.91
N LEU A 33 3.55 -0.41 -12.09
CA LEU A 33 3.21 -1.21 -13.25
C LEU A 33 4.23 -2.36 -13.37
N VAL A 34 3.74 -3.60 -13.35
CA VAL A 34 4.54 -4.81 -13.50
C VAL A 34 4.21 -5.48 -14.82
N LEU A 35 5.21 -5.67 -15.67
CA LEU A 35 5.06 -6.30 -16.98
C LEU A 35 5.38 -7.78 -16.93
N GLY A 36 4.45 -8.62 -17.36
CA GLY A 36 4.69 -9.99 -17.77
C GLY A 36 4.92 -10.10 -19.29
N ARG A 37 4.88 -11.32 -19.79
CA ARG A 37 4.98 -11.60 -21.22
C ARG A 37 3.65 -11.33 -21.93
N ASP A 38 2.54 -11.76 -21.37
CA ASP A 38 1.24 -11.80 -22.06
C ASP A 38 0.28 -10.71 -21.56
N ARG A 39 0.49 -10.22 -20.34
CA ARG A 39 -0.28 -9.15 -19.69
C ARG A 39 0.57 -8.42 -18.65
N ALA A 40 0.05 -7.32 -18.16
CA ALA A 40 0.63 -6.56 -17.07
C ALA A 40 -0.38 -6.40 -15.93
N CYS A 41 0.09 -6.08 -14.75
CA CYS A 41 -0.76 -5.60 -13.67
C CYS A 41 -0.30 -4.23 -13.19
N MET A 42 -1.28 -3.43 -12.80
CA MET A 42 -1.07 -2.21 -12.04
C MET A 42 -1.31 -2.52 -10.57
N ILE A 43 -0.37 -2.20 -9.70
CA ILE A 43 -0.51 -2.32 -8.24
C ILE A 43 -0.76 -0.93 -7.68
N ASP A 44 -1.95 -0.72 -7.13
CA ASP A 44 -2.54 0.55 -6.73
C ASP A 44 -2.58 1.58 -7.88
N CYS A 45 -3.33 2.65 -7.76
CA CYS A 45 -3.51 3.61 -8.85
C CYS A 45 -3.65 5.07 -8.40
N GLY A 46 -3.27 5.37 -7.15
CA GLY A 46 -3.30 6.73 -6.61
C GLY A 46 -4.72 7.27 -6.39
N THR A 47 -4.81 8.59 -6.18
CA THR A 47 -6.07 9.31 -5.93
C THR A 47 -6.96 9.49 -7.18
N GLY A 48 -6.47 9.15 -8.36
CA GLY A 48 -7.19 9.36 -9.62
C GLY A 48 -7.27 10.82 -10.10
N ARG A 49 -6.61 11.77 -9.42
CA ARG A 49 -6.56 13.17 -9.86
C ARG A 49 -5.83 13.37 -11.19
N THR A 50 -4.98 12.42 -11.53
CA THR A 50 -4.30 12.38 -12.82
C THR A 50 -4.56 11.04 -13.48
N PRO A 51 -4.99 11.01 -14.76
CA PRO A 51 -5.25 9.77 -15.48
C PRO A 51 -4.05 8.80 -15.48
N VAL A 52 -4.32 7.53 -15.22
CA VAL A 52 -3.30 6.48 -15.11
C VAL A 52 -3.11 5.73 -16.43
N LEU A 53 -4.18 5.41 -17.15
CA LEU A 53 -4.11 4.67 -18.40
C LEU A 53 -3.19 5.30 -19.46
N PRO A 54 -3.17 6.62 -19.71
CA PRO A 54 -2.24 7.22 -20.65
C PRO A 54 -0.78 6.97 -20.31
N ARG A 55 -0.43 6.95 -19.01
CA ARG A 55 0.92 6.65 -18.52
C ARG A 55 1.28 5.18 -18.75
N ILE A 56 0.34 4.28 -18.46
CA ILE A 56 0.49 2.85 -18.73
C ILE A 56 0.73 2.64 -20.22
N ARG A 57 -0.06 3.29 -21.09
CA ARG A 57 0.03 3.14 -22.55
C ARG A 57 1.31 3.74 -23.15
N ALA A 58 1.95 4.67 -22.46
CA ALA A 58 3.30 5.13 -22.82
C ALA A 58 4.39 4.06 -22.57
N VAL A 59 4.12 3.08 -21.70
CA VAL A 59 5.05 1.99 -21.36
C VAL A 59 4.70 0.70 -22.13
N THR A 60 3.42 0.33 -22.22
CA THR A 60 2.99 -0.96 -22.76
C THR A 60 1.61 -0.93 -23.40
N ASN A 61 1.40 -1.79 -24.42
CA ASN A 61 0.10 -2.08 -25.02
C ASN A 61 -0.51 -3.41 -24.51
N LEU A 62 0.13 -4.09 -23.55
CA LEU A 62 -0.41 -5.32 -22.96
C LEU A 62 -1.77 -5.06 -22.29
N PRO A 63 -2.65 -6.08 -22.20
CA PRO A 63 -3.79 -6.04 -21.30
C PRO A 63 -3.33 -5.78 -19.87
N VAL A 64 -4.00 -4.86 -19.15
CA VAL A 64 -3.64 -4.47 -17.78
C VAL A 64 -4.84 -4.63 -16.87
N GLU A 65 -4.65 -5.26 -15.73
CA GLU A 65 -5.63 -5.35 -14.64
C GLU A 65 -5.09 -4.61 -13.40
N LEU A 66 -5.99 -4.03 -12.59
CA LEU A 66 -5.63 -3.36 -11.36
C LEU A 66 -5.67 -4.34 -10.19
N LEU A 67 -4.59 -4.41 -9.43
CA LEU A 67 -4.49 -5.14 -8.16
C LEU A 67 -4.38 -4.12 -7.03
N LEU A 68 -5.32 -4.11 -6.09
CA LEU A 68 -5.30 -3.19 -4.96
C LEU A 68 -4.69 -3.88 -3.73
N THR A 69 -3.71 -3.23 -3.12
CA THR A 69 -3.12 -3.68 -1.86
C THR A 69 -4.11 -3.58 -0.72
N HIS A 70 -5.01 -2.59 -0.76
CA HIS A 70 -6.08 -2.34 0.21
C HIS A 70 -7.08 -1.29 -0.31
N ALA A 71 -8.18 -1.07 0.42
CA ALA A 71 -9.28 -0.21 -0.01
C ALA A 71 -9.22 1.21 0.56
N HIS A 72 -8.10 1.94 0.43
CA HIS A 72 -8.09 3.37 0.75
C HIS A 72 -8.12 4.25 -0.52
N PRO A 73 -8.72 5.45 -0.47
CA PRO A 73 -8.99 6.29 -1.64
C PRO A 73 -7.77 6.68 -2.45
N ASP A 74 -6.64 6.86 -1.79
CA ASP A 74 -5.37 7.21 -2.41
C ASP A 74 -4.66 6.01 -3.07
N HIS A 75 -5.25 4.80 -3.00
CA HIS A 75 -4.79 3.60 -3.67
C HIS A 75 -5.72 3.14 -4.79
N TYR A 76 -7.03 3.44 -4.70
CA TYR A 76 -8.01 3.00 -5.71
C TYR A 76 -8.61 4.14 -6.55
N GLY A 77 -8.20 5.38 -6.40
CA GLY A 77 -8.90 6.53 -6.99
C GLY A 77 -9.04 6.53 -8.51
N ALA A 78 -8.10 5.93 -9.23
CA ALA A 78 -8.22 5.73 -10.68
C ALA A 78 -8.82 4.37 -11.07
N ALA A 79 -9.45 3.63 -10.15
CA ALA A 79 -9.98 2.30 -10.42
C ALA A 79 -11.03 2.28 -11.55
N HIS A 80 -11.76 3.39 -11.73
CA HIS A 80 -12.73 3.57 -12.81
C HIS A 80 -12.13 3.54 -14.23
N GLU A 81 -10.81 3.61 -14.36
CA GLU A 81 -10.11 3.49 -15.64
C GLU A 81 -9.85 2.02 -16.04
N PHE A 82 -10.16 1.04 -15.18
CA PHE A 82 -9.85 -0.37 -15.41
C PHE A 82 -11.10 -1.24 -15.55
N ASP A 83 -11.08 -2.19 -16.48
CA ASP A 83 -12.17 -3.17 -16.68
C ASP A 83 -12.21 -4.24 -15.57
N ARG A 84 -11.08 -4.46 -14.89
CA ARG A 84 -10.94 -5.41 -13.79
C ARG A 84 -10.12 -4.82 -12.66
N VAL A 85 -10.76 -4.77 -11.49
CA VAL A 85 -10.18 -4.24 -10.24
C VAL A 85 -10.23 -5.36 -9.20
N TRP A 86 -9.07 -5.90 -8.88
CA TRP A 86 -8.93 -6.97 -7.90
C TRP A 86 -8.72 -6.38 -6.51
N LEU A 87 -9.59 -6.74 -5.58
CA LEU A 87 -9.53 -6.30 -4.18
C LEU A 87 -9.77 -7.51 -3.27
N HIS A 88 -9.00 -7.61 -2.19
CA HIS A 88 -9.20 -8.70 -1.23
C HIS A 88 -10.63 -8.73 -0.70
N ARG A 89 -11.21 -9.93 -0.58
CA ARG A 89 -12.63 -10.12 -0.22
C ARG A 89 -13.05 -9.41 1.06
N GLU A 90 -12.17 -9.32 2.06
CA GLU A 90 -12.46 -8.65 3.34
C GLU A 90 -12.63 -7.13 3.17
N ASP A 91 -11.84 -6.49 2.32
CA ASP A 91 -12.03 -5.08 1.97
C ASP A 91 -13.19 -4.88 1.00
N ALA A 92 -13.36 -5.79 0.03
CA ALA A 92 -14.49 -5.75 -0.90
C ALA A 92 -15.84 -5.84 -0.17
N ALA A 93 -15.93 -6.65 0.89
CA ALA A 93 -17.13 -6.77 1.72
C ALA A 93 -17.44 -5.51 2.53
N ARG A 94 -16.44 -4.66 2.79
CA ARG A 94 -16.56 -3.43 3.57
C ARG A 94 -16.38 -2.16 2.72
N LEU A 95 -16.35 -2.29 1.40
CA LEU A 95 -16.04 -1.19 0.49
C LEU A 95 -17.00 -0.01 0.66
N ASP A 96 -18.32 -0.26 0.74
CA ASP A 96 -19.34 0.80 0.95
C ASP A 96 -19.11 1.57 2.29
N GLU A 97 -18.63 0.87 3.34
CA GLU A 97 -18.26 1.51 4.62
C GLU A 97 -17.02 2.38 4.47
N THR A 98 -16.00 1.87 3.76
CA THR A 98 -14.75 2.58 3.51
C THR A 98 -14.99 3.83 2.66
N GLU A 99 -15.70 3.72 1.54
CA GLU A 99 -16.02 4.84 0.68
C GLU A 99 -16.81 5.92 1.44
N LYS A 100 -17.73 5.53 2.32
CA LYS A 100 -18.45 6.47 3.20
C LYS A 100 -17.53 7.13 4.24
N ALA A 101 -16.65 6.37 4.88
CA ALA A 101 -15.74 6.89 5.91
C ALA A 101 -14.77 7.93 5.34
N PHE A 102 -14.35 7.75 4.09
CA PHE A 102 -13.39 8.61 3.40
C PHE A 102 -14.01 9.50 2.31
N ALA A 103 -15.32 9.71 2.32
CA ALA A 103 -16.03 10.50 1.29
C ALA A 103 -15.49 11.94 1.12
N SER A 104 -14.91 12.52 2.19
CA SER A 104 -14.31 13.86 2.14
C SER A 104 -13.07 13.97 1.25
N PHE A 105 -12.45 12.86 0.87
CA PHE A 105 -11.32 12.84 -0.09
C PHE A 105 -11.77 13.17 -1.52
N GLY A 106 -13.07 13.04 -1.83
CA GLY A 106 -13.63 13.35 -3.14
C GLY A 106 -13.16 12.40 -4.24
N VAL A 107 -12.74 11.21 -3.88
CA VAL A 107 -12.30 10.15 -4.81
C VAL A 107 -13.53 9.40 -5.32
N PRO A 108 -13.62 9.09 -6.63
CA PRO A 108 -14.73 8.29 -7.17
C PRO A 108 -14.77 6.88 -6.56
N PRO A 109 -15.95 6.31 -6.33
CA PRO A 109 -16.10 4.92 -5.87
C PRO A 109 -15.59 3.94 -6.92
N ILE A 110 -15.23 2.72 -6.48
CA ILE A 110 -14.88 1.63 -7.40
C ILE A 110 -16.15 1.16 -8.12
N PRO A 111 -16.20 1.14 -9.48
CA PRO A 111 -17.35 0.61 -10.20
C PRO A 111 -17.58 -0.87 -9.86
N LYS A 112 -18.77 -1.20 -9.34
CA LYS A 112 -19.09 -2.56 -8.85
C LYS A 112 -18.97 -3.64 -9.94
N GLU A 113 -19.26 -3.28 -11.19
CA GLU A 113 -19.13 -4.15 -12.36
C GLU A 113 -17.68 -4.55 -12.68
N CYS A 114 -16.72 -3.69 -12.32
CA CYS A 114 -15.29 -3.95 -12.51
C CYS A 114 -14.67 -4.72 -11.35
N LEU A 115 -15.29 -4.70 -10.16
CA LEU A 115 -14.76 -5.30 -8.94
C LEU A 115 -14.69 -6.82 -9.02
N ARG A 116 -13.54 -7.39 -8.66
CA ARG A 116 -13.25 -8.82 -8.62
C ARG A 116 -12.64 -9.16 -7.26
N PRO A 117 -13.43 -9.66 -6.31
CA PRO A 117 -12.91 -10.12 -5.03
C PRO A 117 -11.94 -11.30 -5.21
N PHE A 118 -10.83 -11.27 -4.46
CA PHE A 118 -9.87 -12.37 -4.38
C PHE A 118 -9.61 -12.77 -2.92
N ASP A 119 -8.89 -13.87 -2.71
CA ASP A 119 -8.48 -14.37 -1.40
C ASP A 119 -6.97 -14.64 -1.33
N GLU A 120 -6.51 -15.09 -0.18
CA GLU A 120 -5.11 -15.40 0.10
C GLU A 120 -4.49 -16.52 -0.75
N ARG A 121 -5.32 -17.30 -1.45
CA ARG A 121 -4.89 -18.39 -2.36
C ARG A 121 -4.76 -17.93 -3.80
N SER A 122 -5.17 -16.70 -4.07
CA SER A 122 -5.16 -16.14 -5.41
C SER A 122 -3.73 -15.90 -5.91
N SER A 123 -3.56 -16.03 -7.20
CA SER A 123 -2.31 -15.73 -7.90
C SER A 123 -2.65 -15.14 -9.26
N PHE A 124 -1.94 -14.12 -9.67
CA PHE A 124 -2.20 -13.38 -10.90
C PHE A 124 -1.12 -13.69 -11.93
N ASP A 125 -1.48 -14.54 -12.89
CA ASP A 125 -0.59 -14.98 -13.97
C ASP A 125 -0.40 -13.88 -15.00
N LEU A 126 0.86 -13.50 -15.27
CA LEU A 126 1.25 -12.51 -16.28
C LEU A 126 1.89 -13.17 -17.51
N GLY A 127 1.89 -14.52 -17.60
CA GLY A 127 2.35 -15.32 -18.71
C GLY A 127 3.74 -15.95 -18.52
N ASP A 128 4.69 -15.23 -17.98
CA ASP A 128 6.04 -15.73 -17.65
C ASP A 128 6.36 -15.64 -16.15
N ARG A 129 5.42 -15.11 -15.37
CA ARG A 129 5.48 -14.94 -13.92
C ARG A 129 4.09 -14.86 -13.33
N ALA A 130 4.00 -15.05 -12.04
CA ALA A 130 2.76 -14.86 -11.30
C ALA A 130 3.00 -13.97 -10.08
N ILE A 131 2.05 -13.08 -9.81
CA ILE A 131 2.02 -12.28 -8.59
C ILE A 131 1.24 -13.05 -7.54
N ARG A 132 1.88 -13.47 -6.46
CA ARG A 132 1.24 -14.16 -5.34
C ARG A 132 0.87 -13.21 -4.22
N VAL A 133 -0.01 -13.64 -3.32
CA VAL A 133 -0.57 -12.83 -2.25
C VAL A 133 -0.08 -13.34 -0.90
N ILE A 134 0.29 -12.41 -0.01
CA ILE A 134 0.46 -12.67 1.43
C ILE A 134 -0.48 -11.72 2.17
N PRO A 135 -1.48 -12.22 2.92
CA PRO A 135 -2.37 -11.37 3.70
C PRO A 135 -1.62 -10.74 4.88
N LEU A 136 -1.91 -9.46 5.12
CA LEU A 136 -1.42 -8.74 6.29
C LEU A 136 -2.51 -7.78 6.80
N PRO A 137 -3.64 -8.32 7.32
CA PRO A 137 -4.72 -7.51 7.85
C PRO A 137 -4.27 -6.70 9.07
N GLY A 138 -4.66 -5.43 9.09
CA GLY A 138 -4.31 -4.49 10.16
C GLY A 138 -4.71 -3.08 9.79
N HIS A 139 -3.98 -2.46 8.89
CA HIS A 139 -4.28 -1.14 8.31
C HIS A 139 -5.65 -1.12 7.64
N THR A 140 -6.00 -2.18 6.90
CA THR A 140 -7.39 -2.57 6.59
C THR A 140 -7.59 -4.05 6.85
N ALA A 141 -8.84 -4.52 6.81
CA ALA A 141 -9.16 -5.95 6.97
C ALA A 141 -8.64 -6.80 5.81
N GLY A 142 -8.57 -6.23 4.61
CA GLY A 142 -8.12 -6.88 3.40
C GLY A 142 -6.73 -6.45 2.92
N SER A 143 -5.92 -5.81 3.77
CA SER A 143 -4.54 -5.45 3.42
C SER A 143 -3.73 -6.69 3.04
N VAL A 144 -3.03 -6.61 1.90
CA VAL A 144 -2.17 -7.69 1.38
C VAL A 144 -0.82 -7.15 0.91
N LEU A 145 0.15 -8.05 0.88
CA LEU A 145 1.40 -7.88 0.14
C LEU A 145 1.28 -8.64 -1.18
N PHE A 146 1.71 -8.02 -2.29
CA PHE A 146 1.90 -8.70 -3.56
C PHE A 146 3.38 -9.04 -3.74
N ILE A 147 3.66 -10.25 -4.19
CA ILE A 147 5.02 -10.76 -4.33
C ILE A 147 5.28 -11.17 -5.77
N ASP A 148 6.31 -10.60 -6.39
CA ASP A 148 6.89 -11.05 -7.66
C ASP A 148 8.22 -11.77 -7.38
N ASP A 149 8.18 -13.09 -7.37
CA ASP A 149 9.36 -13.92 -7.11
C ASP A 149 10.39 -13.82 -8.25
N ALA A 150 9.96 -13.50 -9.48
CA ALA A 150 10.86 -13.36 -10.63
C ALA A 150 11.71 -12.08 -10.58
N GLU A 151 11.15 -10.98 -10.06
CA GLU A 151 11.86 -9.71 -9.87
C GLU A 151 12.40 -9.56 -8.44
N LYS A 152 12.14 -10.53 -7.54
CA LYS A 152 12.44 -10.44 -6.12
C LYS A 152 11.86 -9.16 -5.51
N ALA A 153 10.58 -8.94 -5.72
CA ALA A 153 9.87 -7.72 -5.33
C ALA A 153 8.72 -8.01 -4.35
N VAL A 154 8.57 -7.16 -3.33
CA VAL A 154 7.45 -7.11 -2.39
C VAL A 154 6.77 -5.76 -2.55
N PHE A 155 5.48 -5.74 -2.89
CA PHE A 155 4.66 -4.54 -2.93
C PHE A 155 3.78 -4.54 -1.69
N SER A 156 4.06 -3.64 -0.76
CA SER A 156 3.47 -3.70 0.59
C SER A 156 2.26 -2.79 0.79
N GLY A 157 1.98 -1.89 -0.14
CA GLY A 157 1.03 -0.83 0.16
C GLY A 157 1.36 -0.19 1.51
N ASP A 158 0.35 0.00 2.34
CA ASP A 158 0.47 0.61 3.66
C ASP A 158 0.51 -0.40 4.82
N ALA A 159 0.53 -1.71 4.51
CA ALA A 159 0.39 -2.76 5.50
C ALA A 159 1.48 -2.75 6.60
N VAL A 160 2.70 -2.28 6.29
CA VAL A 160 3.79 -2.09 7.26
C VAL A 160 4.30 -0.64 7.26
N GLY A 161 3.50 0.27 6.71
CA GLY A 161 3.87 1.66 6.47
C GLY A 161 4.81 1.84 5.28
N SER A 162 5.06 3.10 4.98
CA SER A 162 5.93 3.50 3.87
C SER A 162 7.23 4.06 4.45
N GLY A 163 8.16 3.18 4.72
CA GLY A 163 9.38 3.47 5.46
C GLY A 163 9.25 3.04 6.90
N ASP A 164 8.93 3.94 7.79
CA ASP A 164 8.95 3.68 9.23
C ASP A 164 7.60 3.82 9.95
N ILE A 165 6.54 4.19 9.24
CA ILE A 165 5.26 4.50 9.90
C ILE A 165 4.08 3.80 9.23
N VAL A 166 3.33 3.01 10.01
CA VAL A 166 2.00 2.55 9.64
C VAL A 166 0.95 3.40 10.36
N LEU A 167 -0.08 3.82 9.63
CA LEU A 167 -1.17 4.62 10.17
C LEU A 167 -2.32 3.70 10.61
N MET A 168 -2.49 3.58 11.93
CA MET A 168 -3.51 2.74 12.58
C MET A 168 -4.51 3.57 13.42
N ALA A 169 -4.50 4.90 13.27
CA ALA A 169 -5.42 5.82 13.96
C ALA A 169 -6.48 6.38 13.01
N ILE A 170 -6.91 5.61 12.03
CA ILE A 170 -7.88 6.00 11.01
C ILE A 170 -9.09 5.08 11.05
N PRO A 171 -10.22 5.44 10.39
CA PRO A 171 -11.40 4.57 10.36
C PRO A 171 -11.12 3.17 9.82
N LEU A 172 -11.79 2.17 10.39
CA LEU A 172 -11.84 0.78 9.92
C LEU A 172 -10.55 -0.04 10.07
N VAL A 173 -9.53 0.47 10.73
CA VAL A 173 -8.34 -0.31 11.10
C VAL A 173 -8.70 -1.45 12.06
N LEU A 174 -7.90 -2.50 12.05
CA LEU A 174 -8.09 -3.60 12.98
C LEU A 174 -7.36 -3.36 14.32
N ALA A 175 -7.82 -4.02 15.36
CA ALA A 175 -7.19 -3.92 16.67
C ALA A 175 -5.73 -4.44 16.65
N MET A 176 -4.85 -3.81 17.43
CA MET A 176 -3.43 -4.12 17.49
C MET A 176 -3.10 -5.62 17.71
N PRO A 177 -3.83 -6.40 18.53
CA PRO A 177 -3.58 -7.84 18.65
C PRO A 177 -3.81 -8.61 17.35
N VAL A 178 -4.77 -8.19 16.51
CA VAL A 178 -5.04 -8.79 15.21
C VAL A 178 -3.91 -8.48 14.24
N TYR A 179 -3.53 -7.21 14.15
CA TYR A 179 -2.40 -6.76 13.33
C TYR A 179 -1.10 -7.45 13.72
N ARG A 180 -0.80 -7.52 15.03
CA ARG A 180 0.40 -8.21 15.55
C ARG A 180 0.45 -9.68 15.13
N ARG A 181 -0.69 -10.41 15.17
CA ARG A 181 -0.76 -11.80 14.72
C ARG A 181 -0.51 -11.91 13.22
N ALA A 182 -1.16 -11.05 12.43
CA ALA A 182 -0.97 -11.01 10.97
C ALA A 182 0.50 -10.73 10.59
N LEU A 183 1.17 -9.82 11.30
CA LEU A 183 2.60 -9.57 11.11
C LEU A 183 3.46 -10.82 11.36
N ALA A 184 3.15 -11.62 12.39
CA ALA A 184 3.90 -12.84 12.67
C ALA A 184 3.70 -13.89 11.56
N GLU A 185 2.45 -14.11 11.13
CA GLU A 185 2.12 -15.03 10.03
C GLU A 185 2.79 -14.58 8.70
N ALA A 186 2.76 -13.27 8.43
CA ALA A 186 3.41 -12.70 7.25
C ALA A 186 4.94 -12.79 7.34
N ALA A 187 5.55 -12.59 8.52
CA ALA A 187 7.00 -12.73 8.70
C ALA A 187 7.47 -14.14 8.36
N ASP A 188 6.77 -15.17 8.83
CA ASP A 188 7.08 -16.58 8.51
C ASP A 188 6.97 -16.85 7.00
N ALA A 189 5.92 -16.32 6.34
CA ALA A 189 5.71 -16.48 4.91
C ALA A 189 6.74 -15.70 4.05
N LEU A 190 7.33 -14.65 4.61
CA LEU A 190 8.33 -13.80 3.95
C LEU A 190 9.78 -14.24 4.18
N GLU A 191 10.04 -15.23 5.04
CA GLU A 191 11.41 -15.72 5.26
C GLU A 191 12.17 -16.05 3.96
N PRO A 192 11.55 -16.71 2.96
CA PRO A 192 12.20 -16.98 1.67
C PRO A 192 12.46 -15.70 0.85
N CYS A 193 11.83 -14.59 1.21
CA CYS A 193 11.89 -13.30 0.50
C CYS A 193 12.81 -12.29 1.21
N GLY A 194 13.70 -12.74 2.10
CA GLY A 194 14.50 -11.85 2.96
C GLY A 194 15.44 -10.90 2.19
N ASP A 195 15.81 -11.24 0.95
CA ASP A 195 16.64 -10.43 0.05
C ASP A 195 15.84 -9.65 -1.01
N TYR A 196 14.49 -9.67 -0.95
CA TYR A 196 13.64 -8.98 -1.92
C TYR A 196 13.64 -7.47 -1.68
N THR A 197 13.48 -6.72 -2.77
CA THR A 197 13.28 -5.27 -2.72
C THR A 197 11.82 -4.96 -2.37
N TRP A 198 11.63 -4.07 -1.41
CA TRP A 198 10.28 -3.64 -1.00
C TRP A 198 9.89 -2.34 -1.69
N TYR A 199 8.67 -2.32 -2.19
CA TYR A 199 7.99 -1.22 -2.84
C TYR A 199 6.74 -0.86 -2.04
N THR A 200 6.76 0.31 -1.41
CA THR A 200 5.76 0.74 -0.41
C THR A 200 4.68 1.62 -0.99
N GLY A 201 3.58 1.82 -0.25
CA GLY A 201 2.42 2.60 -0.69
C GLY A 201 2.65 4.11 -0.78
N HIS A 202 3.65 4.69 -0.06
CA HIS A 202 3.91 6.12 -0.09
C HIS A 202 5.39 6.46 -0.18
N TYR A 203 5.75 7.22 -1.19
CA TYR A 203 7.13 7.58 -1.49
C TYR A 203 7.79 8.50 -0.43
N HIS A 204 7.02 9.43 0.14
CA HIS A 204 7.55 10.46 1.03
C HIS A 204 7.73 10.04 2.49
N GLN A 205 7.00 9.03 2.95
CA GLN A 205 7.05 8.58 4.35
C GLN A 205 8.35 7.86 4.68
N ALA A 206 8.92 7.16 3.70
CA ALA A 206 10.22 6.50 3.83
C ALA A 206 11.43 7.46 3.74
N GLY A 207 11.18 8.76 3.55
CA GLY A 207 12.20 9.67 3.07
C GLY A 207 12.50 9.42 1.58
N ARG A 208 13.43 10.20 1.03
CA ARG A 208 13.85 10.01 -0.36
C ARG A 208 15.11 9.16 -0.41
N PRO A 209 15.21 8.19 -1.35
CA PRO A 209 16.45 7.44 -1.55
C PRO A 209 17.66 8.37 -1.65
N GLY A 210 18.71 8.07 -0.88
CA GLY A 210 19.93 8.86 -0.84
C GLY A 210 19.92 10.06 0.12
N LEU A 211 18.80 10.35 0.79
CA LEU A 211 18.76 11.38 1.83
C LEU A 211 19.03 10.80 3.23
N PRO A 212 19.59 11.63 4.16
CA PRO A 212 19.75 11.21 5.55
C PRO A 212 18.39 10.78 6.15
N GLY A 213 18.42 9.66 6.88
CA GLY A 213 17.21 9.10 7.51
C GLY A 213 16.36 8.20 6.60
N TYR A 214 16.72 8.05 5.30
CA TYR A 214 16.09 7.05 4.46
C TYR A 214 16.50 5.65 4.90
N HIS A 215 15.53 4.81 5.20
CA HIS A 215 15.70 3.39 5.38
C HIS A 215 14.55 2.63 4.69
N PRO A 216 14.87 1.70 3.80
CA PRO A 216 13.83 0.94 3.11
C PRO A 216 13.09 0.03 4.10
N VAL A 217 11.82 -0.24 3.82
CA VAL A 217 11.08 -1.33 4.46
C VAL A 217 11.76 -2.65 4.08
N THR A 218 11.82 -3.57 5.01
CA THR A 218 12.42 -4.90 4.84
C THR A 218 11.69 -5.88 5.77
N LEU A 219 12.00 -7.17 5.66
CA LEU A 219 11.52 -8.17 6.63
C LEU A 219 11.90 -7.80 8.08
N GLN A 220 13.04 -7.11 8.29
CA GLN A 220 13.41 -6.62 9.63
C GLN A 220 12.41 -5.57 10.15
N THR A 221 11.86 -4.73 9.28
CA THR A 221 10.80 -3.77 9.67
C THR A 221 9.55 -4.49 10.18
N VAL A 222 9.17 -5.62 9.54
CA VAL A 222 8.05 -6.46 10.01
C VAL A 222 8.34 -7.04 11.41
N ARG A 223 9.55 -7.55 11.64
CA ARG A 223 9.97 -8.08 12.94
C ARG A 223 10.01 -7.00 14.03
N ASP A 224 10.51 -5.82 13.69
CA ASP A 224 10.54 -4.67 14.60
C ASP A 224 9.11 -4.21 14.93
N MET A 225 8.16 -4.27 13.95
CA MET A 225 6.75 -3.96 14.18
C MET A 225 6.08 -4.96 15.11
N ILE A 226 6.41 -6.25 15.02
CA ILE A 226 5.92 -7.26 15.98
C ILE A 226 6.37 -6.89 17.40
N THR A 227 7.66 -6.58 17.58
CA THR A 227 8.23 -6.16 18.88
C THR A 227 7.59 -4.87 19.38
N LEU A 228 7.35 -3.91 18.49
CA LEU A 228 6.66 -2.66 18.81
C LEU A 228 5.24 -2.91 19.30
N CYS A 229 4.45 -3.73 18.60
CA CYS A 229 3.09 -4.08 19.02
C CYS A 229 3.08 -4.79 20.39
N ASP A 230 3.97 -5.76 20.58
CA ASP A 230 4.08 -6.48 21.86
C ASP A 230 4.44 -5.53 23.01
N GLY A 231 5.40 -4.63 22.79
CA GLY A 231 5.82 -3.64 23.79
C GLY A 231 4.75 -2.60 24.11
N LEU A 232 3.96 -2.17 23.12
CA LEU A 232 2.84 -1.25 23.33
C LEU A 232 1.71 -1.91 24.13
N MET A 233 1.34 -3.13 23.80
CA MET A 233 0.30 -3.89 24.52
C MET A 233 0.71 -4.18 25.96
N ALA A 234 2.01 -4.39 26.21
CA ALA A 234 2.55 -4.60 27.56
C ALA A 234 2.81 -3.29 28.33
N GLY A 235 2.66 -2.12 27.69
CA GLY A 235 2.98 -0.83 28.31
C GLY A 235 4.48 -0.56 28.50
N ASN A 236 5.35 -1.30 27.80
CA ASN A 236 6.81 -1.25 27.95
C ASN A 236 7.48 -0.29 26.93
N ILE A 237 6.78 0.12 25.87
CA ILE A 237 7.27 1.08 24.88
C ILE A 237 6.50 2.39 25.05
N PRO A 238 7.19 3.53 25.24
CA PRO A 238 6.54 4.82 25.38
C PRO A 238 5.94 5.28 24.03
N SER A 239 4.87 6.06 24.11
CA SER A 239 4.26 6.73 22.97
C SER A 239 4.03 8.21 23.27
N VAL A 240 4.04 9.04 22.23
CA VAL A 240 3.83 10.48 22.33
C VAL A 240 2.56 10.88 21.57
N PRO A 241 1.81 11.90 22.06
CA PRO A 241 0.67 12.41 21.31
C PRO A 241 1.15 13.10 20.03
N VAL A 242 0.38 12.92 18.94
CA VAL A 242 0.61 13.57 17.64
C VAL A 242 -0.72 14.05 17.06
N SER A 243 -0.68 15.10 16.26
CA SER A 243 -1.84 15.52 15.48
C SER A 243 -2.04 14.55 14.32
N GLU A 244 -3.23 13.97 14.24
CA GLU A 244 -3.63 13.10 13.12
C GLU A 244 -5.08 13.45 12.74
N PRO A 245 -5.28 14.20 11.64
CA PRO A 245 -6.60 14.71 11.26
C PRO A 245 -7.66 13.62 11.03
N LEU A 246 -7.25 12.41 10.66
CA LEU A 246 -8.16 11.28 10.41
C LEU A 246 -8.48 10.50 11.68
N ALA A 247 -7.74 10.72 12.77
CA ALA A 247 -8.01 10.08 14.04
C ALA A 247 -9.25 10.68 14.73
N PRO A 248 -9.98 9.91 15.52
CA PRO A 248 -11.05 10.43 16.36
C PRO A 248 -10.55 11.59 17.25
N GLY A 249 -11.17 12.78 17.11
CA GLY A 249 -10.75 13.98 17.85
C GLY A 249 -9.46 14.65 17.33
N GLY A 250 -8.90 14.23 16.18
CA GLY A 250 -7.73 14.84 15.56
C GLY A 250 -6.41 14.59 16.29
N ILE A 251 -6.37 13.68 17.26
CA ILE A 251 -5.17 13.35 18.04
C ILE A 251 -5.02 11.84 18.09
N ALA A 252 -3.80 11.39 17.84
CA ALA A 252 -3.37 9.99 17.95
C ALA A 252 -2.10 9.89 18.81
N ARG A 253 -1.55 8.70 18.90
CA ARG A 253 -0.25 8.46 19.56
C ARG A 253 0.73 7.87 18.57
N ARG A 254 1.99 8.29 18.65
CA ARG A 254 3.10 7.73 17.87
C ARG A 254 4.05 6.97 18.79
N ALA A 255 4.47 5.80 18.34
CA ALA A 255 5.54 5.01 18.93
C ALA A 255 6.45 4.44 17.83
N ALA A 256 7.66 4.05 18.24
CA ALA A 256 8.65 3.44 17.33
C ALA A 256 9.52 2.41 18.08
N TYR A 257 10.00 1.42 17.33
CA TYR A 257 10.98 0.45 17.77
C TYR A 257 11.80 -0.04 16.57
N GLY A 258 13.14 -0.03 16.67
CA GLY A 258 14.02 -0.39 15.55
C GLY A 258 13.75 0.46 14.32
N LYS A 259 13.35 -0.19 13.23
CA LYS A 259 12.97 0.45 11.95
C LYS A 259 11.46 0.63 11.78
N ALA A 260 10.67 0.26 12.78
CA ALA A 260 9.21 0.32 12.71
C ALA A 260 8.66 1.49 13.52
N GLY A 261 7.60 2.11 13.00
CA GLY A 261 6.83 3.14 13.66
C GLY A 261 5.34 2.97 13.43
N ILE A 262 4.53 3.41 14.38
CA ILE A 262 3.07 3.31 14.34
C ILE A 262 2.43 4.59 14.87
N ILE A 263 1.37 5.04 14.21
CA ILE A 263 0.42 6.04 14.70
C ILE A 263 -0.91 5.33 14.98
N PHE A 264 -1.39 5.36 16.26
CA PHE A 264 -2.52 4.57 16.73
C PHE A 264 -3.38 5.31 17.78
#